data_d095623554fa167669255a64da3fac3e
#
_entry.id   d095623554fa167669255a64da3fac3e
#
_cell.length_a   1.000
_cell.length_b   1.000
_cell.length_c   1.000
_cell.angle_alpha   90.00
_cell.angle_beta   90.00
_cell.angle_gamma   90.00
#
_symmetry.space_group_name_H-M   'P 1'
#
loop_
_entity.id
_entity.type
_entity.pdbx_description
1 polymer ?
#
loop_
_entity_poly.entity_id
_entity_poly.type
_entity_poly.pdbx_seq_one_letter_code
_entity_poly.pdbx_strand_id
1 'polypeptide(L)'
;FYGIEINDFAVTVAKTALWIAELQMMKETENIVHMNLDFLPLITNAFIVEGNSLQIDWESVVPKYQVSYIMGNPPFVGARVMSSEQKDDVKEIFQGWKNVGNMDYVCCWYKKCADFMKNTSIRAALVSTNSVSQGESVANLWKPLLENDVHIDFAYRTFQWDSEAKIKAHVHCVIIGFSIAPVSYTHLRA
;
A
#
# COMPACT_ATOMS: atom_id res chain seq x y z
N PHE A 1 -14.22 3.55 -0.50
CA PHE A 1 -12.86 3.18 -0.89
C PHE A 1 -12.18 4.36 -1.57
N TYR A 2 -10.90 4.59 -1.24
CA TYR A 2 -10.07 5.61 -1.86
C TYR A 2 -8.85 4.94 -2.48
N GLY A 3 -8.34 5.49 -3.58
CA GLY A 3 -7.16 4.93 -4.24
C GLY A 3 -6.42 5.96 -5.09
N ILE A 4 -5.16 5.70 -5.32
CA ILE A 4 -4.31 6.48 -6.22
C ILE A 4 -3.66 5.47 -7.18
N GLU A 5 -3.84 5.68 -8.47
CA GLU A 5 -3.33 4.82 -9.53
C GLU A 5 -2.70 5.67 -10.63
N ILE A 6 -1.53 5.29 -11.10
CA ILE A 6 -0.78 6.08 -12.07
C ILE A 6 -1.32 5.94 -13.51
N ASN A 7 -2.06 4.87 -13.79
CA ASN A 7 -2.55 4.55 -15.12
C ASN A 7 -4.05 4.85 -15.23
N ASP A 8 -4.47 5.69 -16.17
CA ASP A 8 -5.85 6.14 -16.39
C ASP A 8 -6.81 4.98 -16.71
N PHE A 9 -6.36 4.03 -17.53
CA PHE A 9 -7.12 2.83 -17.84
C PHE A 9 -7.32 1.96 -16.58
N ALA A 10 -6.27 1.79 -15.78
CA ALA A 10 -6.36 1.05 -14.52
C ALA A 10 -7.28 1.74 -13.50
N VAL A 11 -7.33 3.08 -13.47
CA VAL A 11 -8.31 3.84 -12.69
C VAL A 11 -9.74 3.46 -13.08
N THR A 12 -10.02 3.42 -14.39
CA THR A 12 -11.34 3.06 -14.90
C THR A 12 -11.71 1.62 -14.55
N VAL A 13 -10.78 0.69 -14.74
CA VAL A 13 -10.98 -0.73 -14.39
C VAL A 13 -11.23 -0.89 -12.89
N ALA A 14 -10.45 -0.22 -12.05
CA ALA A 14 -10.58 -0.30 -10.60
C ALA A 14 -11.93 0.25 -10.10
N LYS A 15 -12.38 1.39 -10.64
CA LYS A 15 -13.71 1.95 -10.34
C LYS A 15 -14.82 0.98 -10.71
N THR A 16 -14.74 0.37 -11.90
CA THR A 16 -15.71 -0.61 -12.38
C THR A 16 -15.70 -1.88 -11.51
N ALA A 17 -14.52 -2.38 -11.16
CA ALA A 17 -14.39 -3.58 -10.32
C ALA A 17 -14.96 -3.36 -8.92
N LEU A 18 -14.70 -2.21 -8.31
CA LEU A 18 -15.25 -1.85 -6.99
C LEU A 18 -16.76 -1.69 -7.05
N TRP A 19 -17.29 -1.12 -8.12
CA TRP A 19 -18.74 -1.04 -8.33
C TRP A 19 -19.39 -2.42 -8.46
N ILE A 20 -18.79 -3.33 -9.23
CA ILE A 20 -19.27 -4.72 -9.35
C ILE A 20 -19.21 -5.42 -7.98
N ALA A 21 -18.13 -5.26 -7.22
CA ALA A 21 -18.00 -5.84 -5.90
C ALA A 21 -19.05 -5.30 -4.93
N GLU A 22 -19.35 -4.00 -4.97
CA GLU A 22 -20.42 -3.40 -4.19
C GLU A 22 -21.77 -4.01 -4.52
N LEU A 23 -22.11 -4.15 -5.81
CA LEU A 23 -23.36 -4.80 -6.25
C LEU A 23 -23.46 -6.26 -5.79
N GLN A 24 -22.37 -7.01 -5.86
CA GLN A 24 -22.32 -8.40 -5.41
C GLN A 24 -22.58 -8.50 -3.90
N MET A 25 -21.92 -7.67 -3.11
CA MET A 25 -22.08 -7.63 -1.65
C MET A 25 -23.48 -7.21 -1.24
N MET A 26 -24.06 -6.23 -1.93
CA MET A 26 -25.43 -5.80 -1.68
C MET A 26 -26.43 -6.93 -1.97
N LYS A 27 -26.29 -7.62 -3.12
CA LYS A 27 -27.15 -8.77 -3.46
C LYS A 27 -27.05 -9.89 -2.44
N GLU A 28 -25.84 -10.13 -1.91
CA GLU A 28 -25.63 -11.13 -0.86
C GLU A 28 -26.29 -10.68 0.46
N THR A 29 -26.22 -9.39 0.77
CA THR A 29 -26.92 -8.82 1.93
C THR A 29 -28.44 -8.96 1.82
N GLU A 30 -29.06 -8.73 0.64
CA GLU A 30 -30.49 -8.97 0.41
C GLU A 30 -30.90 -10.40 0.76
N ASN A 31 -30.09 -11.36 0.34
CA ASN A 31 -30.36 -12.77 0.63
C ASN A 31 -30.34 -13.09 2.14
N ILE A 32 -29.49 -12.36 2.90
CA ILE A 32 -29.34 -12.54 4.35
C ILE A 32 -30.50 -11.86 5.11
N VAL A 33 -30.82 -10.62 4.74
CA VAL A 33 -31.83 -9.82 5.45
C VAL A 33 -33.25 -10.06 4.94
N HIS A 34 -33.42 -10.80 3.85
CA HIS A 34 -34.70 -11.06 3.19
C HIS A 34 -35.53 -9.81 2.84
N MET A 35 -34.81 -8.74 2.48
CA MET A 35 -35.41 -7.46 2.08
C MET A 35 -34.85 -7.05 0.70
N ASN A 36 -35.70 -6.55 -0.18
CA ASN A 36 -35.22 -5.88 -1.38
C ASN A 36 -34.58 -4.55 -0.97
N LEU A 37 -33.28 -4.43 -1.24
CA LEU A 37 -32.58 -3.18 -1.13
C LEU A 37 -32.67 -2.51 -2.50
N ASP A 38 -33.18 -1.28 -2.58
CA ASP A 38 -33.32 -0.55 -3.85
C ASP A 38 -31.96 -0.28 -4.48
N PHE A 39 -31.63 -1.04 -5.54
CA PHE A 39 -30.32 -1.08 -6.16
C PHE A 39 -30.25 -0.20 -7.39
N LEU A 40 -29.97 1.05 -7.22
CA LEU A 40 -29.32 1.82 -8.28
C LEU A 40 -28.33 2.81 -7.68
N PRO A 41 -27.18 2.36 -7.17
CA PRO A 41 -26.08 3.30 -6.97
C PRO A 41 -25.51 3.63 -8.34
N LEU A 42 -26.05 4.63 -8.98
CA LEU A 42 -25.39 5.33 -10.09
C LEU A 42 -24.16 6.11 -9.59
N ILE A 43 -23.90 6.07 -8.30
CA ILE A 43 -22.80 6.76 -7.63
C ILE A 43 -21.87 5.69 -7.08
N THR A 44 -20.69 5.57 -7.68
CA THR A 44 -19.67 4.68 -7.12
C THR A 44 -19.07 5.31 -5.87
N ASN A 45 -18.99 4.56 -4.78
CA ASN A 45 -18.25 4.96 -3.56
C ASN A 45 -16.72 4.74 -3.72
N ALA A 46 -16.24 4.61 -4.95
CA ALA A 46 -14.84 4.41 -5.27
C ALA A 46 -14.20 5.72 -5.72
N PHE A 47 -13.48 6.37 -4.82
CA PHE A 47 -12.75 7.61 -5.08
C PHE A 47 -11.32 7.29 -5.48
N ILE A 48 -11.08 6.98 -6.75
CA ILE A 48 -9.76 6.68 -7.28
C ILE A 48 -9.28 7.85 -8.12
N VAL A 49 -8.11 8.39 -7.75
CA VAL A 49 -7.45 9.52 -8.40
C VAL A 49 -6.31 9.00 -9.27
N GLU A 50 -6.19 9.54 -10.47
CA GLU A 50 -5.04 9.29 -11.34
C GLU A 50 -3.83 10.10 -10.90
N GLY A 51 -2.66 9.45 -10.82
CA GLY A 51 -1.38 10.11 -10.61
C GLY A 51 -0.36 9.29 -9.84
N ASN A 52 0.83 9.86 -9.70
CA ASN A 52 1.89 9.25 -8.92
C ASN A 52 1.60 9.40 -7.41
N SER A 53 1.35 8.27 -6.75
CA SER A 53 1.01 8.26 -5.31
C SER A 53 2.13 8.80 -4.42
N LEU A 54 3.38 8.84 -4.88
CA LEU A 54 4.49 9.44 -4.14
C LEU A 54 4.47 10.97 -4.19
N GLN A 55 3.93 11.56 -5.27
CA GLN A 55 3.88 13.01 -5.49
C GLN A 55 2.57 13.64 -5.02
N ILE A 56 1.45 12.89 -5.09
CA ILE A 56 0.15 13.38 -4.61
C ILE A 56 0.14 13.47 -3.08
N ASP A 57 -0.38 14.57 -2.55
CA ASP A 57 -0.73 14.64 -1.13
C ASP A 57 -1.95 13.76 -0.84
N TRP A 58 -1.78 12.74 -0.01
CA TRP A 58 -2.86 11.81 0.31
C TRP A 58 -4.00 12.46 1.09
N GLU A 59 -3.74 13.52 1.85
CA GLU A 59 -4.81 14.25 2.54
C GLU A 59 -5.70 15.04 1.58
N SER A 60 -5.22 15.36 0.36
CA SER A 60 -6.06 15.93 -0.69
C SER A 60 -7.02 14.91 -1.32
N VAL A 61 -6.72 13.62 -1.20
CA VAL A 61 -7.56 12.51 -1.71
C VAL A 61 -8.54 12.05 -0.64
N VAL A 62 -8.07 11.89 0.59
CA VAL A 62 -8.88 11.46 1.73
C VAL A 62 -8.32 12.03 3.03
N PRO A 63 -9.16 12.69 3.85
CA PRO A 63 -8.75 13.12 5.17
C PRO A 63 -8.34 11.94 6.07
N LYS A 64 -7.25 12.06 6.82
CA LYS A 64 -6.72 10.99 7.68
C LYS A 64 -7.76 10.35 8.60
N TYR A 65 -8.67 11.15 9.16
CA TYR A 65 -9.69 10.66 10.11
C TYR A 65 -10.74 9.74 9.45
N GLN A 66 -10.80 9.68 8.13
CA GLN A 66 -11.67 8.78 7.38
C GLN A 66 -10.98 7.46 6.98
N VAL A 67 -9.67 7.34 7.24
CA VAL A 67 -8.89 6.17 6.85
C VAL A 67 -8.67 5.25 8.05
N SER A 68 -9.03 3.98 7.90
CA SER A 68 -8.73 2.93 8.88
C SER A 68 -7.56 2.06 8.44
N TYR A 69 -7.45 1.78 7.14
CA TYR A 69 -6.46 0.88 6.59
C TYR A 69 -5.86 1.44 5.30
N ILE A 70 -4.56 1.23 5.13
CA ILE A 70 -3.83 1.45 3.88
C ILE A 70 -3.33 0.11 3.39
N MET A 71 -3.65 -0.24 2.14
CA MET A 71 -3.16 -1.46 1.50
C MET A 71 -2.56 -1.12 0.15
N GLY A 72 -1.48 -1.77 -0.21
CA GLY A 72 -0.86 -1.51 -1.50
C GLY A 72 0.06 -2.63 -1.98
N ASN A 73 0.21 -2.66 -3.30
CA ASN A 73 1.23 -3.45 -3.99
C ASN A 73 2.07 -2.49 -4.84
N PRO A 74 3.00 -1.76 -4.24
CA PRO A 74 3.84 -0.80 -4.94
C PRO A 74 4.74 -1.46 -5.99
N PRO A 75 5.21 -0.72 -7.00
CA PRO A 75 6.07 -1.28 -8.03
C PRO A 75 7.40 -1.80 -7.48
N PHE A 76 7.81 -2.99 -7.93
CA PHE A 76 9.03 -3.66 -7.53
C PHE A 76 10.20 -3.24 -8.43
N VAL A 77 10.79 -2.10 -8.14
CA VAL A 77 11.94 -1.56 -8.89
C VAL A 77 13.14 -1.48 -7.97
N GLY A 78 14.17 -2.28 -8.28
CA GLY A 78 15.42 -2.27 -7.53
C GLY A 78 16.23 -0.99 -7.75
N ALA A 79 17.02 -0.59 -6.77
CA ALA A 79 17.78 0.67 -6.76
C ALA A 79 18.60 0.92 -8.02
N ARG A 80 19.16 -0.13 -8.63
CA ARG A 80 20.06 -0.03 -9.81
C ARG A 80 19.34 0.21 -11.13
N VAL A 81 18.04 -0.12 -11.20
CA VAL A 81 17.25 -0.09 -12.45
C VAL A 81 16.19 1.02 -12.45
N MET A 82 16.14 1.85 -11.42
CA MET A 82 15.26 3.01 -11.36
C MET A 82 15.55 4.02 -12.46
N SER A 83 14.49 4.60 -13.01
CA SER A 83 14.57 5.77 -13.89
C SER A 83 15.07 7.02 -13.12
N SER A 84 15.34 8.11 -13.85
CA SER A 84 15.72 9.40 -13.23
C SER A 84 14.57 9.93 -12.35
N GLU A 85 13.34 9.87 -12.86
CA GLU A 85 12.17 10.35 -12.13
C GLU A 85 11.95 9.54 -10.83
N GLN A 86 12.10 8.21 -10.88
CA GLN A 86 11.99 7.36 -9.69
C GLN A 86 13.10 7.66 -8.65
N LYS A 87 14.31 7.98 -9.11
CA LYS A 87 15.39 8.41 -8.22
C LYS A 87 15.11 9.76 -7.58
N ASP A 88 14.45 10.66 -8.29
CA ASP A 88 14.05 11.96 -7.75
C ASP A 88 12.91 11.80 -6.73
N ASP A 89 11.93 10.93 -6.98
CA ASP A 89 10.92 10.55 -5.97
C ASP A 89 11.59 10.01 -4.69
N VAL A 90 12.59 9.12 -4.82
CA VAL A 90 13.34 8.59 -3.66
C VAL A 90 14.01 9.72 -2.88
N LYS A 91 14.68 10.65 -3.56
CA LYS A 91 15.35 11.78 -2.89
C LYS A 91 14.36 12.67 -2.14
N GLU A 92 13.19 12.93 -2.74
CA GLU A 92 12.15 13.75 -2.15
C GLU A 92 11.54 13.07 -0.90
N ILE A 93 11.11 11.82 -1.03
CA ILE A 93 10.47 11.06 0.06
C ILE A 93 11.42 10.85 1.25
N PHE A 94 12.69 10.60 0.98
CA PHE A 94 13.72 10.35 1.99
C PHE A 94 14.57 11.57 2.32
N GLN A 95 14.07 12.78 2.08
CA GLN A 95 14.80 13.99 2.40
C GLN A 95 15.31 13.97 3.87
N GLY A 96 16.60 14.20 4.04
CA GLY A 96 17.26 14.17 5.36
C GLY A 96 17.70 12.78 5.85
N TRP A 97 17.33 11.69 5.18
CA TRP A 97 17.83 10.34 5.51
C TRP A 97 19.18 10.06 4.87
N LYS A 98 19.98 9.20 5.52
CA LYS A 98 21.28 8.77 5.02
C LYS A 98 21.16 7.43 4.28
N ASN A 99 22.09 7.15 3.37
CA ASN A 99 22.25 5.86 2.68
C ASN A 99 21.02 5.41 1.86
N VAL A 100 20.23 6.34 1.35
CA VAL A 100 19.00 6.04 0.59
C VAL A 100 19.27 5.52 -0.84
N GLY A 101 20.48 5.70 -1.37
CA GLY A 101 20.83 5.37 -2.76
C GLY A 101 20.75 3.87 -3.11
N ASN A 102 20.79 2.99 -2.11
CA ASN A 102 20.71 1.53 -2.29
C ASN A 102 19.34 0.95 -1.93
N MET A 103 18.36 1.82 -1.62
CA MET A 103 17.01 1.39 -1.27
C MET A 103 16.17 1.16 -2.52
N ASP A 104 15.43 0.06 -2.54
CA ASP A 104 14.47 -0.22 -3.61
C ASP A 104 13.31 0.79 -3.58
N TYR A 105 12.73 1.05 -4.75
CA TYR A 105 11.68 2.05 -4.92
C TYR A 105 10.47 1.83 -4.01
N VAL A 106 10.12 0.57 -3.76
CA VAL A 106 9.03 0.19 -2.84
C VAL A 106 9.19 0.76 -1.43
N CYS A 107 10.42 1.05 -0.98
CA CYS A 107 10.69 1.65 0.32
C CYS A 107 10.03 3.02 0.50
N CYS A 108 9.80 3.76 -0.59
CA CYS A 108 9.13 5.06 -0.56
C CYS A 108 7.71 4.95 0.01
N TRP A 109 6.99 3.89 -0.29
CA TRP A 109 5.63 3.69 0.22
C TRP A 109 5.60 3.41 1.72
N TYR A 110 6.58 2.68 2.26
CA TYR A 110 6.70 2.50 3.71
C TYR A 110 6.88 3.83 4.43
N LYS A 111 7.78 4.68 3.92
CA LYS A 111 8.04 6.00 4.48
C LYS A 111 6.81 6.90 4.35
N LYS A 112 6.18 6.94 3.18
CA LYS A 112 4.98 7.76 2.95
C LYS A 112 3.80 7.31 3.79
N CYS A 113 3.56 6.00 3.93
CA CYS A 113 2.58 5.47 4.87
C CYS A 113 2.87 5.91 6.30
N ALA A 114 4.12 5.75 6.77
CA ALA A 114 4.51 6.13 8.11
C ALA A 114 4.27 7.62 8.38
N ASP A 115 4.60 8.50 7.42
CA ASP A 115 4.35 9.93 7.55
C ASP A 115 2.85 10.26 7.58
N PHE A 116 2.06 9.63 6.72
CA PHE A 116 0.62 9.82 6.69
C PHE A 116 -0.08 9.31 7.96
N MET A 117 0.39 8.22 8.53
CA MET A 117 -0.19 7.60 9.74
C MET A 117 0.12 8.35 11.03
N LYS A 118 1.00 9.35 11.04
CA LYS A 118 1.36 10.11 12.25
C LYS A 118 0.12 10.67 12.95
N ASN A 119 0.05 10.43 14.27
CA ASN A 119 -1.06 10.84 15.15
C ASN A 119 -2.42 10.22 14.76
N THR A 120 -2.42 9.02 14.20
CA THR A 120 -3.64 8.29 13.84
C THR A 120 -3.60 6.86 14.36
N SER A 121 -4.73 6.15 14.28
CA SER A 121 -4.82 4.71 14.51
C SER A 121 -4.83 3.89 13.21
N ILE A 122 -4.45 4.49 12.10
CA ILE A 122 -4.39 3.84 10.77
C ILE A 122 -3.39 2.69 10.81
N ARG A 123 -3.71 1.60 10.14
CA ARG A 123 -2.81 0.47 9.92
C ARG A 123 -2.50 0.33 8.45
N ALA A 124 -1.26 0.03 8.12
CA ALA A 124 -0.83 -0.18 6.74
C ALA A 124 -0.35 -1.62 6.53
N ALA A 125 -0.58 -2.14 5.33
CA ALA A 125 -0.01 -3.40 4.89
C ALA A 125 0.42 -3.31 3.42
N LEU A 126 1.68 -3.62 3.16
CA LEU A 126 2.24 -3.54 1.81
C LEU A 126 2.82 -4.88 1.37
N VAL A 127 2.56 -5.22 0.11
CA VAL A 127 3.29 -6.27 -0.60
C VAL A 127 4.61 -5.68 -1.09
N SER A 128 5.70 -6.39 -0.91
CA SER A 128 7.04 -5.90 -1.27
C SER A 128 7.92 -7.03 -1.76
N THR A 129 8.99 -6.68 -2.43
CA THR A 129 10.09 -7.62 -2.64
C THR A 129 10.75 -7.99 -1.32
N ASN A 130 11.27 -9.20 -1.23
CA ASN A 130 11.97 -9.70 -0.04
C ASN A 130 13.19 -8.85 0.37
N SER A 131 13.70 -8.01 -0.54
CA SER A 131 14.80 -7.07 -0.28
C SER A 131 14.54 -6.12 0.89
N VAL A 132 13.27 -5.74 1.16
CA VAL A 132 12.95 -4.85 2.30
C VAL A 132 13.18 -5.51 3.65
N SER A 133 13.26 -6.83 3.70
CA SER A 133 13.51 -7.62 4.93
C SER A 133 14.93 -8.17 5.02
N GLN A 134 15.84 -7.80 4.10
CA GLN A 134 17.20 -8.33 4.00
C GLN A 134 18.25 -7.24 3.79
N GLY A 135 19.49 -7.55 4.19
CA GLY A 135 20.66 -6.73 3.90
C GLY A 135 20.59 -5.31 4.44
N GLU A 136 21.11 -4.37 3.66
CA GLU A 136 21.20 -2.95 4.03
C GLU A 136 19.83 -2.28 4.17
N SER A 137 18.82 -2.76 3.45
CA SER A 137 17.45 -2.20 3.53
C SER A 137 16.88 -2.29 4.94
N VAL A 138 17.22 -3.33 5.70
CA VAL A 138 16.77 -3.47 7.10
C VAL A 138 17.28 -2.30 7.95
N ALA A 139 18.56 -1.97 7.83
CA ALA A 139 19.14 -0.89 8.60
C ALA A 139 18.69 0.49 8.10
N ASN A 140 18.61 0.66 6.77
CA ASN A 140 18.35 1.97 6.16
C ASN A 140 16.86 2.35 6.18
N LEU A 141 15.93 1.38 6.10
CA LEU A 141 14.50 1.61 6.14
C LEU A 141 13.92 1.43 7.54
N TRP A 142 14.09 0.23 8.12
CA TRP A 142 13.36 -0.13 9.34
C TRP A 142 13.90 0.55 10.58
N LYS A 143 15.22 0.71 10.71
CA LYS A 143 15.77 1.36 11.89
C LYS A 143 15.19 2.77 12.09
N PRO A 144 15.24 3.69 11.10
CA PRO A 144 14.64 5.01 11.26
C PRO A 144 13.11 4.97 11.45
N LEU A 145 12.40 4.03 10.82
CA LEU A 145 10.94 3.90 11.01
C LEU A 145 10.61 3.48 12.44
N LEU A 146 11.31 2.47 12.98
CA LEU A 146 11.11 1.99 14.34
C LEU A 146 11.51 3.05 15.40
N GLU A 147 12.54 3.86 15.12
CA GLU A 147 12.93 5.01 15.97
C GLU A 147 11.87 6.13 15.94
N ASN A 148 10.98 6.13 14.96
CA ASN A 148 9.83 7.05 14.84
C ASN A 148 8.49 6.37 15.14
N ASP A 149 8.45 5.50 16.12
CA ASP A 149 7.26 4.85 16.68
C ASP A 149 6.48 3.95 15.70
N VAL A 150 7.08 3.53 14.59
CA VAL A 150 6.49 2.51 13.72
C VAL A 150 6.67 1.14 14.35
N HIS A 151 5.59 0.36 14.42
CA HIS A 151 5.57 -1.02 14.91
C HIS A 151 5.19 -1.97 13.80
N ILE A 152 5.88 -3.12 13.70
CA ILE A 152 5.49 -4.20 12.80
C ILE A 152 4.40 -5.00 13.49
N ASP A 153 3.19 -4.97 12.93
CA ASP A 153 2.02 -5.69 13.47
C ASP A 153 2.04 -7.16 13.08
N PHE A 154 2.42 -7.44 11.84
CA PHE A 154 2.61 -8.80 11.31
C PHE A 154 3.57 -8.81 10.11
N ALA A 155 4.12 -9.98 9.82
CA ALA A 155 4.87 -10.22 8.59
C ALA A 155 4.59 -11.63 8.09
N TYR A 156 4.26 -11.76 6.82
CA TYR A 156 4.20 -13.05 6.14
C TYR A 156 5.56 -13.36 5.54
N ARG A 157 6.01 -14.61 5.74
CA ARG A 157 7.27 -15.11 5.19
C ARG A 157 7.28 -15.00 3.67
N THR A 158 8.48 -14.98 3.14
CA THR A 158 8.73 -14.97 1.70
C THR A 158 7.94 -16.04 0.96
N PHE A 159 7.19 -15.61 -0.03
CA PHE A 159 6.48 -16.46 -0.97
C PHE A 159 6.84 -16.06 -2.40
N GLN A 160 6.70 -17.00 -3.31
CA GLN A 160 6.93 -16.72 -4.72
C GLN A 160 5.66 -16.10 -5.32
N TRP A 161 5.81 -14.92 -5.93
CA TRP A 161 4.72 -14.33 -6.69
C TRP A 161 4.57 -15.09 -8.00
N ASP A 162 3.48 -15.79 -8.17
CA ASP A 162 3.14 -16.48 -9.43
C ASP A 162 2.11 -15.64 -10.17
N SER A 163 2.51 -14.98 -11.25
CA SER A 163 1.60 -14.23 -12.10
C SER A 163 1.20 -15.09 -13.30
N GLU A 164 -0.04 -14.97 -13.74
CA GLU A 164 -0.54 -15.60 -14.97
C GLU A 164 0.06 -14.96 -16.25
N ALA A 165 0.94 -13.98 -16.12
CA ALA A 165 1.60 -13.34 -17.24
C ALA A 165 2.51 -14.30 -17.99
N LYS A 166 2.59 -14.16 -19.33
CA LYS A 166 3.40 -15.00 -20.22
C LYS A 166 4.90 -14.98 -19.87
N ILE A 167 5.40 -13.93 -19.23
CA ILE A 167 6.77 -13.82 -18.71
C ILE A 167 6.65 -13.88 -17.19
N LYS A 168 6.95 -15.02 -16.60
CA LYS A 168 6.94 -15.21 -15.15
C LYS A 168 8.17 -14.53 -14.54
N ALA A 169 7.96 -13.40 -13.90
CA ALA A 169 8.98 -12.85 -13.01
C ALA A 169 8.92 -13.65 -11.70
N HIS A 170 9.88 -14.50 -11.45
CA HIS A 170 10.04 -15.20 -10.18
C HIS A 170 10.54 -14.21 -9.11
N VAL A 171 9.63 -13.43 -8.55
CA VAL A 171 9.94 -12.45 -7.51
C VAL A 171 9.53 -13.03 -6.17
N HIS A 172 10.47 -13.03 -5.23
CA HIS A 172 10.17 -13.38 -3.85
C HIS A 172 9.58 -12.16 -3.14
N CYS A 173 8.35 -12.32 -2.66
CA CYS A 173 7.59 -11.26 -2.01
C CYS A 173 7.41 -11.54 -0.52
N VAL A 174 7.20 -10.46 0.23
CA VAL A 174 6.79 -10.47 1.63
C VAL A 174 5.57 -9.55 1.77
N ILE A 175 4.73 -9.79 2.79
CA ILE A 175 3.69 -8.86 3.18
C ILE A 175 4.02 -8.40 4.59
N ILE A 176 4.11 -7.09 4.78
CA ILE A 176 4.42 -6.51 6.08
C ILE A 176 3.30 -5.54 6.46
N GLY A 177 2.65 -5.83 7.59
CA GLY A 177 1.69 -4.95 8.23
C GLY A 177 2.35 -4.17 9.35
N PHE A 178 2.05 -2.87 9.43
CA PHE A 178 2.66 -1.97 10.40
C PHE A 178 1.71 -0.83 10.79
N SER A 179 1.97 -0.23 11.96
CA SER A 179 1.21 0.88 12.49
C SER A 179 2.10 1.79 13.34
N ILE A 180 1.57 2.94 13.76
CA ILE A 180 2.23 3.82 14.73
C ILE A 180 1.66 3.58 16.14
N ALA A 181 0.40 3.16 16.25
CA ALA A 181 -0.20 2.82 17.52
C ALA A 181 0.25 1.41 17.93
N PRO A 182 0.81 1.21 19.14
CA PRO A 182 1.21 -0.12 19.59
C PRO A 182 0.00 -1.05 19.65
N VAL A 183 0.11 -2.21 19.00
CA VAL A 183 -0.90 -3.27 19.09
C VAL A 183 -0.64 -4.05 20.38
N SER A 184 -1.70 -4.34 21.13
CA SER A 184 -1.59 -5.10 22.37
C SER A 184 -1.11 -6.56 22.17
N TYR A 185 -1.07 -7.03 20.93
CA TYR A 185 -0.61 -8.38 20.58
C TYR A 185 0.11 -8.40 19.23
N THR A 186 1.40 -8.71 19.26
CA THR A 186 2.17 -9.02 18.04
C THR A 186 2.07 -10.53 17.77
N HIS A 187 1.29 -10.94 16.79
CA HIS A 187 1.29 -12.33 16.34
C HIS A 187 2.34 -12.54 15.26
N LEU A 188 3.52 -12.96 15.65
CA LEU A 188 4.48 -13.57 14.73
C LEU A 188 4.02 -15.02 14.46
N ARG A 189 3.35 -15.25 13.35
CA ARG A 189 3.13 -16.63 12.87
C ARG A 189 4.41 -17.10 12.17
N ALA A 190 5.04 -18.09 12.76
CA ALA A 190 6.18 -18.81 12.20
C ALA A 190 5.75 -19.74 11.06
#